data_8f5790440c9ad621ae5b3fac5305fae0
#
_entry.id   8f5790440c9ad621ae5b3fac5305fae0
#
_cell.length_a   1.000
_cell.length_b   1.000
_cell.length_c   1.000
_cell.angle_alpha   90.00
_cell.angle_beta   90.00
_cell.angle_gamma   90.00
#
_symmetry.space_group_name_H-M   'P 1'
#
loop_
_entity.id
_entity.type
_entity.pdbx_description
1 polymer ?
#
loop_
_entity_poly.entity_id
_entity_poly.type
_entity_poly.pdbx_seq_one_letter_code
_entity_poly.pdbx_strand_id
1 'polypeptide(L)'
;MPIIPAPVVVAKEASPLPPPQSAATLTDVDPHKAFGSKNAPITMEVFSDFQCPACKTLFTTTNRRLMDDYVSTGKVYLIHRDFPLAMHAHSRVAARYARAAAQLGKVEPVEQALFQNQEKWEQTGDVDGTVAAVLSAPEMNKVRALVKGGALDSMIDKDFALGQTYRVSQTPTTVFHCKGQTYPYSGVMTYDILKTFLEQLLSQK
;
A
#
# COMPACT_ATOMS: atom_id res chain seq x y z
N MET A 1 -31.34 -1.54 41.31
CA MET A 1 -30.18 -1.97 40.52
C MET A 1 -29.44 -0.73 40.06
N PRO A 2 -28.16 -0.53 40.39
CA PRO A 2 -27.40 0.63 39.91
C PRO A 2 -27.00 0.43 38.45
N ILE A 3 -27.23 1.43 37.62
CA ILE A 3 -26.83 1.50 36.23
C ILE A 3 -25.34 1.82 36.21
N ILE A 4 -24.52 0.87 35.76
CA ILE A 4 -23.09 1.07 35.54
C ILE A 4 -22.95 1.83 34.21
N PRO A 5 -22.35 3.03 34.18
CA PRO A 5 -22.11 3.73 32.91
C PRO A 5 -21.06 2.96 32.11
N ALA A 6 -21.32 2.84 30.79
CA ALA A 6 -20.38 2.23 29.85
C ALA A 6 -19.05 3.01 29.81
N PRO A 7 -17.90 2.34 29.62
CA PRO A 7 -16.62 3.01 29.55
C PRO A 7 -16.58 3.95 28.35
N VAL A 8 -16.27 5.22 28.60
CA VAL A 8 -15.97 6.22 27.59
C VAL A 8 -14.66 5.81 26.93
N VAL A 9 -14.74 5.34 25.68
CA VAL A 9 -13.55 5.12 24.85
C VAL A 9 -13.00 6.50 24.50
N VAL A 10 -11.99 6.92 25.27
CA VAL A 10 -11.20 8.11 24.94
C VAL A 10 -10.48 7.82 23.62
N ALA A 11 -10.88 8.52 22.56
CA ALA A 11 -10.17 8.49 21.29
C ALA A 11 -8.70 8.86 21.57
N LYS A 12 -7.78 7.92 21.31
CA LYS A 12 -6.35 8.15 21.45
C LYS A 12 -6.00 9.31 20.52
N GLU A 13 -5.57 10.43 21.09
CA GLU A 13 -5.10 11.57 20.31
C GLU A 13 -4.09 11.12 19.26
N ALA A 14 -4.27 11.61 18.03
CA ALA A 14 -3.37 11.32 16.94
C ALA A 14 -1.96 11.73 17.35
N SER A 15 -1.04 10.77 17.40
CA SER A 15 0.36 11.04 17.70
C SER A 15 0.87 12.11 16.72
N PRO A 16 1.65 13.11 17.19
CA PRO A 16 2.24 14.10 16.31
C PRO A 16 3.05 13.41 15.22
N LEU A 17 2.93 13.91 13.99
CA LEU A 17 3.67 13.40 12.84
C LEU A 17 5.18 13.44 13.11
N PRO A 18 5.93 12.44 12.63
CA PRO A 18 7.38 12.44 12.79
C PRO A 18 8.00 13.68 12.13
N PRO A 19 9.13 14.17 12.65
CA PRO A 19 9.82 15.31 12.07
C PRO A 19 10.24 14.98 10.63
N PRO A 20 10.23 15.99 9.72
CA PRO A 20 10.64 15.81 8.35
C PRO A 20 12.12 15.38 8.26
N GLN A 21 12.40 14.48 7.33
CA GLN A 21 13.77 14.09 6.97
C GLN A 21 14.14 14.71 5.63
N SER A 22 15.43 14.86 5.35
CA SER A 22 15.91 15.31 4.04
C SER A 22 15.39 14.39 2.94
N ALA A 23 14.94 14.96 1.81
CA ALA A 23 14.33 14.21 0.73
C ALA A 23 15.27 13.13 0.19
N ALA A 24 14.79 11.90 0.20
CA ALA A 24 15.36 10.87 -0.65
C ALA A 24 14.84 11.06 -2.09
N THR A 25 15.69 10.85 -3.07
CA THR A 25 15.29 10.86 -4.47
C THR A 25 14.37 9.67 -4.73
N LEU A 26 13.21 9.91 -5.36
CA LEU A 26 12.34 8.82 -5.82
C LEU A 26 13.09 7.96 -6.83
N THR A 27 13.35 6.72 -6.49
CA THR A 27 14.05 5.76 -7.34
C THR A 27 13.18 4.55 -7.65
N ASP A 28 13.46 3.90 -8.78
CA ASP A 28 12.86 2.60 -9.14
C ASP A 28 11.33 2.54 -9.03
N VAL A 29 10.63 3.58 -9.49
CA VAL A 29 9.15 3.59 -9.52
C VAL A 29 8.66 2.67 -10.63
N ASP A 30 7.93 1.62 -10.25
CA ASP A 30 7.18 0.81 -11.22
C ASP A 30 5.93 1.59 -11.68
N PRO A 31 5.86 2.02 -12.95
CA PRO A 31 4.74 2.80 -13.43
C PRO A 31 3.41 2.03 -13.42
N HIS A 32 3.46 0.69 -13.38
CA HIS A 32 2.28 -0.15 -13.33
C HIS A 32 1.68 -0.28 -11.90
N LYS A 33 2.42 0.15 -10.89
CA LYS A 33 1.97 0.22 -9.48
C LYS A 33 1.93 1.66 -8.94
N ALA A 34 1.86 2.63 -9.85
CA ALA A 34 1.80 4.04 -9.53
C ALA A 34 0.56 4.69 -10.16
N PHE A 35 -0.13 5.52 -9.39
CA PHE A 35 -1.43 6.09 -9.72
C PHE A 35 -1.42 7.61 -9.61
N GLY A 36 -2.09 8.29 -10.53
CA GLY A 36 -2.15 9.74 -10.58
C GLY A 36 -1.02 10.39 -11.38
N SER A 37 -0.80 11.67 -11.14
CA SER A 37 0.17 12.47 -11.89
C SER A 37 1.55 12.47 -11.22
N LYS A 38 2.62 12.19 -11.98
CA LYS A 38 4.01 12.34 -11.51
C LYS A 38 4.36 13.79 -11.11
N ASN A 39 3.57 14.76 -11.58
CA ASN A 39 3.73 16.17 -11.26
C ASN A 39 2.87 16.62 -10.07
N ALA A 40 2.22 15.68 -9.35
CA ALA A 40 1.47 16.01 -8.15
C ALA A 40 2.37 16.61 -7.08
N PRO A 41 1.89 17.60 -6.30
CA PRO A 41 2.68 18.26 -5.27
C PRO A 41 3.10 17.33 -4.12
N ILE A 42 2.37 16.23 -3.94
CA ILE A 42 2.67 15.20 -2.93
C ILE A 42 2.91 13.88 -3.64
N THR A 43 4.01 13.20 -3.31
CA THR A 43 4.17 11.77 -3.61
C THR A 43 3.97 10.97 -2.33
N MET A 44 3.22 9.88 -2.44
CA MET A 44 2.90 8.98 -1.33
C MET A 44 3.31 7.56 -1.70
N GLU A 45 4.33 7.03 -1.03
CA GLU A 45 4.77 5.63 -1.17
C GLU A 45 4.19 4.81 -0.04
N VAL A 46 3.47 3.73 -0.35
CA VAL A 46 2.87 2.82 0.63
C VAL A 46 3.58 1.49 0.59
N PHE A 47 4.40 1.23 1.60
CA PHE A 47 5.05 -0.07 1.82
C PHE A 47 4.06 -1.01 2.47
N SER A 48 3.68 -2.04 1.74
CA SER A 48 2.56 -2.93 2.08
C SER A 48 2.92 -4.40 1.92
N ASP A 49 2.22 -5.21 2.71
CA ASP A 49 2.30 -6.67 2.69
C ASP A 49 0.88 -7.24 2.56
N PHE A 50 0.67 -8.11 1.57
CA PHE A 50 -0.67 -8.66 1.29
C PHE A 50 -1.21 -9.58 2.39
N GLN A 51 -0.36 -10.16 3.25
CA GLN A 51 -0.80 -10.95 4.41
C GLN A 51 -0.97 -10.09 5.69
N CYS A 52 -0.58 -8.82 5.68
CA CYS A 52 -0.70 -7.97 6.85
C CYS A 52 -2.16 -7.50 7.05
N PRO A 53 -2.83 -7.79 8.20
CA PRO A 53 -4.21 -7.36 8.45
C PRO A 53 -4.35 -5.84 8.49
N ALA A 54 -3.33 -5.13 8.99
CA ALA A 54 -3.30 -3.67 9.01
C ALA A 54 -3.23 -3.07 7.59
N CYS A 55 -2.52 -3.73 6.65
CA CYS A 55 -2.51 -3.34 5.23
C CYS A 55 -3.89 -3.54 4.58
N LYS A 56 -4.57 -4.66 4.87
CA LYS A 56 -5.97 -4.89 4.46
C LYS A 56 -6.86 -3.75 4.96
N THR A 57 -6.73 -3.38 6.23
CA THR A 57 -7.52 -2.27 6.82
C THR A 57 -7.26 -0.97 6.07
N LEU A 58 -6.00 -0.56 5.87
CA LEU A 58 -5.65 0.66 5.14
C LEU A 58 -6.25 0.64 3.72
N PHE A 59 -6.08 -0.46 3.00
CA PHE A 59 -6.56 -0.61 1.63
C PHE A 59 -8.08 -0.50 1.54
N THR A 60 -8.81 -1.21 2.41
CA THR A 60 -10.28 -1.31 2.33
C THR A 60 -11.01 -0.09 2.87
N THR A 61 -10.42 0.66 3.82
CA THR A 61 -11.10 1.79 4.48
C THR A 61 -10.65 3.16 3.98
N THR A 62 -9.40 3.29 3.53
CA THR A 62 -8.79 4.60 3.22
C THR A 62 -8.49 4.76 1.74
N ASN A 63 -8.01 3.71 1.07
CA ASN A 63 -7.44 3.82 -0.27
C ASN A 63 -8.44 4.34 -1.32
N ARG A 64 -9.69 3.87 -1.29
CA ARG A 64 -10.71 4.31 -2.26
C ARG A 64 -10.95 5.82 -2.19
N ARG A 65 -11.15 6.37 -0.99
CA ARG A 65 -11.36 7.81 -0.81
C ARG A 65 -10.09 8.61 -1.16
N LEU A 66 -8.91 8.07 -0.86
CA LEU A 66 -7.65 8.66 -1.30
C LEU A 66 -7.57 8.74 -2.83
N MET A 67 -7.94 7.67 -3.53
CA MET A 67 -7.97 7.64 -5.00
C MET A 67 -8.94 8.69 -5.56
N ASP A 68 -10.15 8.76 -5.02
CA ASP A 68 -11.22 9.65 -5.52
C ASP A 68 -10.89 11.13 -5.22
N ASP A 69 -10.42 11.47 -4.02
CA ASP A 69 -10.33 12.86 -3.57
C ASP A 69 -8.96 13.51 -3.85
N TYR A 70 -7.89 12.71 -3.98
CA TYR A 70 -6.51 13.23 -4.07
C TYR A 70 -5.74 12.75 -5.29
N VAL A 71 -5.82 11.47 -5.63
CA VAL A 71 -5.06 10.90 -6.75
C VAL A 71 -5.69 11.32 -8.08
N SER A 72 -7.00 11.14 -8.26
CA SER A 72 -7.73 11.51 -9.47
C SER A 72 -7.73 13.04 -9.72
N THR A 73 -7.62 13.82 -8.65
CA THR A 73 -7.58 15.30 -8.71
C THR A 73 -6.16 15.85 -8.91
N GLY A 74 -5.15 14.98 -9.06
CA GLY A 74 -3.76 15.38 -9.32
C GLY A 74 -3.02 15.97 -8.11
N LYS A 75 -3.55 15.84 -6.90
CA LYS A 75 -2.93 16.32 -5.66
C LYS A 75 -1.90 15.35 -5.10
N VAL A 76 -2.09 14.05 -5.33
CA VAL A 76 -1.22 12.96 -4.86
C VAL A 76 -0.83 12.06 -6.02
N TYR A 77 0.47 11.73 -6.10
CA TYR A 77 1.01 10.63 -6.86
C TYR A 77 1.22 9.45 -5.90
N LEU A 78 0.37 8.41 -6.01
CA LEU A 78 0.40 7.24 -5.13
C LEU A 78 1.23 6.13 -5.75
N ILE A 79 2.14 5.54 -4.98
CA ILE A 79 3.01 4.44 -5.39
C ILE A 79 2.83 3.28 -4.40
N HIS A 80 2.44 2.11 -4.89
CA HIS A 80 2.40 0.91 -4.08
C HIS A 80 3.76 0.20 -4.12
N ARG A 81 4.37 -0.01 -2.94
CA ARG A 81 5.64 -0.70 -2.72
C ARG A 81 5.42 -2.04 -2.04
N ASP A 82 6.02 -3.09 -2.58
CA ASP A 82 5.94 -4.41 -1.96
C ASP A 82 6.95 -4.52 -0.81
N PHE A 83 6.46 -4.87 0.37
CA PHE A 83 7.30 -5.07 1.54
C PHE A 83 6.89 -6.35 2.28
N PRO A 84 7.10 -7.55 1.67
CA PRO A 84 6.70 -8.81 2.26
C PRO A 84 7.52 -9.11 3.52
N LEU A 85 6.85 -9.25 4.66
CA LEU A 85 7.49 -9.55 5.94
C LEU A 85 7.88 -11.04 6.01
N ALA A 86 9.04 -11.33 6.59
CA ALA A 86 9.58 -12.69 6.66
C ALA A 86 8.68 -13.67 7.43
N MET A 87 7.83 -13.16 8.34
CA MET A 87 6.87 -13.95 9.11
C MET A 87 5.64 -14.38 8.29
N HIS A 88 5.41 -13.79 7.12
CA HIS A 88 4.25 -14.01 6.27
C HIS A 88 4.61 -14.92 5.09
N ALA A 89 4.35 -16.22 5.25
CA ALA A 89 4.82 -17.28 4.34
C ALA A 89 4.38 -17.11 2.86
N HIS A 90 3.22 -16.51 2.62
CA HIS A 90 2.63 -16.38 1.28
C HIS A 90 2.68 -14.95 0.72
N SER A 91 3.13 -13.97 1.49
CA SER A 91 3.14 -12.56 1.12
C SER A 91 3.96 -12.29 -0.15
N ARG A 92 5.15 -12.89 -0.27
CA ARG A 92 5.99 -12.72 -1.45
C ARG A 92 5.36 -13.30 -2.71
N VAL A 93 4.64 -14.42 -2.58
CA VAL A 93 3.89 -15.01 -3.70
C VAL A 93 2.76 -14.08 -4.12
N ALA A 94 1.99 -13.52 -3.18
CA ALA A 94 0.94 -12.55 -3.46
C ALA A 94 1.49 -11.30 -4.17
N ALA A 95 2.64 -10.78 -3.73
CA ALA A 95 3.32 -9.66 -4.38
C ALA A 95 3.71 -9.97 -5.84
N ARG A 96 4.20 -11.18 -6.14
CA ARG A 96 4.48 -11.62 -7.54
C ARG A 96 3.22 -11.59 -8.39
N TYR A 97 2.09 -12.11 -7.89
CA TYR A 97 0.82 -12.10 -8.62
C TYR A 97 0.30 -10.69 -8.88
N ALA A 98 0.35 -9.81 -7.87
CA ALA A 98 -0.03 -8.41 -8.01
C ALA A 98 0.85 -7.68 -9.05
N ARG A 99 2.19 -7.89 -9.04
CA ARG A 99 3.09 -7.32 -10.04
C ARG A 99 2.88 -7.87 -11.43
N ALA A 100 2.64 -9.17 -11.57
CA ALA A 100 2.32 -9.76 -12.86
C ALA A 100 1.02 -9.17 -13.43
N ALA A 101 0.00 -9.01 -12.61
CA ALA A 101 -1.25 -8.38 -13.01
C ALA A 101 -1.08 -6.90 -13.34
N ALA A 102 -0.20 -6.19 -12.64
CA ALA A 102 0.13 -4.80 -12.90
C ALA A 102 0.68 -4.60 -14.32
N GLN A 103 1.55 -5.49 -14.82
CA GLN A 103 2.05 -5.45 -16.19
C GLN A 103 0.95 -5.61 -17.26
N LEU A 104 -0.21 -6.15 -16.87
CA LEU A 104 -1.39 -6.28 -17.74
C LEU A 104 -2.42 -5.15 -17.52
N GLY A 105 -2.12 -4.15 -16.67
CA GLY A 105 -3.06 -3.10 -16.29
C GLY A 105 -4.19 -3.60 -15.37
N LYS A 106 -3.97 -4.72 -14.66
CA LYS A 106 -4.95 -5.39 -13.78
C LYS A 106 -4.56 -5.38 -12.30
N VAL A 107 -3.73 -4.42 -11.90
CA VAL A 107 -3.27 -4.35 -10.50
C VAL A 107 -4.43 -4.14 -9.53
N GLU A 108 -5.32 -3.19 -9.82
CA GLU A 108 -6.41 -2.79 -8.92
C GLU A 108 -7.36 -3.95 -8.57
N PRO A 109 -7.97 -4.68 -9.54
CA PRO A 109 -8.84 -5.80 -9.24
C PRO A 109 -8.11 -6.94 -8.52
N VAL A 110 -6.82 -7.15 -8.79
CA VAL A 110 -6.03 -8.20 -8.13
C VAL A 110 -5.65 -7.81 -6.70
N GLU A 111 -5.20 -6.59 -6.44
CA GLU A 111 -4.94 -6.11 -5.08
C GLU A 111 -6.23 -6.14 -4.23
N GLN A 112 -7.36 -5.75 -4.82
CA GLN A 112 -8.65 -5.83 -4.15
C GLN A 112 -9.02 -7.27 -3.79
N ALA A 113 -8.87 -8.22 -4.73
CA ALA A 113 -9.17 -9.63 -4.48
C ALA A 113 -8.26 -10.22 -3.41
N LEU A 114 -6.96 -9.90 -3.44
CA LEU A 114 -6.00 -10.37 -2.45
C LEU A 114 -6.35 -9.87 -1.05
N PHE A 115 -6.62 -8.59 -0.88
CA PHE A 115 -6.97 -8.06 0.44
C PHE A 115 -8.35 -8.50 0.92
N GLN A 116 -9.36 -8.55 0.06
CA GLN A 116 -10.70 -8.98 0.46
C GLN A 116 -10.76 -10.45 0.88
N ASN A 117 -9.98 -11.31 0.23
CA ASN A 117 -9.93 -12.74 0.53
C ASN A 117 -8.71 -13.15 1.36
N GLN A 118 -8.03 -12.20 2.02
CA GLN A 118 -6.78 -12.43 2.74
C GLN A 118 -6.87 -13.62 3.69
N GLU A 119 -7.86 -13.65 4.59
CA GLU A 119 -8.05 -14.73 5.59
C GLU A 119 -8.17 -16.13 4.97
N LYS A 120 -8.71 -16.23 3.76
CA LYS A 120 -8.89 -17.49 3.07
C LYS A 120 -7.59 -18.00 2.46
N TRP A 121 -6.91 -17.15 1.66
CA TRP A 121 -5.73 -17.61 0.96
C TRP A 121 -4.47 -17.64 1.86
N GLU A 122 -4.41 -16.88 2.95
CA GLU A 122 -3.30 -16.97 3.90
C GLU A 122 -3.25 -18.33 4.63
N GLN A 123 -4.42 -18.96 4.85
CA GLN A 123 -4.52 -20.29 5.47
C GLN A 123 -4.19 -21.40 4.49
N THR A 124 -4.59 -21.26 3.24
CA THR A 124 -4.48 -22.31 2.22
C THR A 124 -3.25 -22.19 1.33
N GLY A 125 -2.65 -21.00 1.25
CA GLY A 125 -1.62 -20.67 0.27
C GLY A 125 -2.16 -20.45 -1.15
N ASP A 126 -3.49 -20.53 -1.37
CA ASP A 126 -4.10 -20.45 -2.70
C ASP A 126 -4.26 -19.01 -3.20
N VAL A 127 -3.11 -18.38 -3.42
CA VAL A 127 -3.02 -17.06 -4.07
C VAL A 127 -3.45 -17.15 -5.54
N ASP A 128 -3.06 -18.23 -6.23
CA ASP A 128 -3.39 -18.46 -7.65
C ASP A 128 -4.90 -18.50 -7.89
N GLY A 129 -5.63 -19.29 -7.11
CA GLY A 129 -7.08 -19.37 -7.22
C GLY A 129 -7.79 -18.07 -6.89
N THR A 130 -7.27 -17.33 -5.91
CA THR A 130 -7.80 -15.99 -5.56
C THR A 130 -7.67 -15.01 -6.72
N VAL A 131 -6.52 -14.98 -7.40
CA VAL A 131 -6.28 -14.10 -8.54
C VAL A 131 -7.04 -14.56 -9.78
N ALA A 132 -7.13 -15.87 -10.01
CA ALA A 132 -7.88 -16.46 -11.12
C ALA A 132 -9.39 -16.14 -11.07
N ALA A 133 -9.93 -15.87 -9.88
CA ALA A 133 -11.34 -15.51 -9.72
C ALA A 133 -11.70 -14.14 -10.29
N VAL A 134 -10.71 -13.25 -10.54
CA VAL A 134 -10.94 -11.86 -11.00
C VAL A 134 -10.29 -11.55 -12.36
N LEU A 135 -9.59 -12.52 -12.96
CA LEU A 135 -8.98 -12.39 -14.28
C LEU A 135 -9.59 -13.38 -15.26
N SER A 136 -9.61 -13.00 -16.54
CA SER A 136 -9.96 -13.94 -17.61
C SER A 136 -8.90 -15.04 -17.74
N ALA A 137 -9.26 -16.20 -18.32
CA ALA A 137 -8.33 -17.30 -18.51
C ALA A 137 -7.08 -16.91 -19.35
N PRO A 138 -7.17 -16.11 -20.43
CA PRO A 138 -6.00 -15.64 -21.15
C PRO A 138 -5.10 -14.72 -20.31
N GLU A 139 -5.68 -13.81 -19.49
CA GLU A 139 -4.92 -12.93 -18.59
C GLU A 139 -4.21 -13.76 -17.51
N MET A 140 -4.93 -14.70 -16.90
CA MET A 140 -4.36 -15.58 -15.87
C MET A 140 -3.19 -16.42 -16.39
N ASN A 141 -3.27 -16.92 -17.62
CA ASN A 141 -2.15 -17.65 -18.24
C ASN A 141 -0.91 -16.78 -18.38
N LYS A 142 -1.07 -15.49 -18.75
CA LYS A 142 0.04 -14.54 -18.81
C LYS A 142 0.60 -14.25 -17.42
N VAL A 143 -0.26 -14.03 -16.43
CA VAL A 143 0.16 -13.82 -15.02
C VAL A 143 0.98 -15.01 -14.53
N ARG A 144 0.51 -16.25 -14.72
CA ARG A 144 1.25 -17.46 -14.33
C ARG A 144 2.62 -17.56 -15.00
N ALA A 145 2.70 -17.22 -16.29
CA ALA A 145 3.97 -17.23 -17.03
C ALA A 145 4.97 -16.21 -16.43
N LEU A 146 4.51 -14.99 -16.12
CA LEU A 146 5.32 -13.95 -15.48
C LEU A 146 5.79 -14.35 -14.09
N VAL A 147 4.88 -14.90 -13.27
CA VAL A 147 5.20 -15.39 -11.91
C VAL A 147 6.26 -16.49 -11.95
N LYS A 148 6.15 -17.42 -12.90
CA LYS A 148 7.13 -18.52 -13.10
C LYS A 148 8.50 -18.02 -13.59
N GLY A 149 8.53 -16.90 -14.32
CA GLY A 149 9.75 -16.39 -14.95
C GLY A 149 10.78 -15.78 -13.98
N GLY A 150 10.44 -15.55 -12.71
CA GLY A 150 11.36 -15.10 -11.66
C GLY A 150 11.79 -13.62 -11.73
N ALA A 151 11.54 -12.91 -12.86
CA ALA A 151 11.97 -11.51 -13.01
C ALA A 151 11.32 -10.54 -12.02
N LEU A 152 10.14 -10.90 -11.49
CA LEU A 152 9.39 -10.07 -10.55
C LEU A 152 10.05 -9.97 -9.16
N ASP A 153 10.84 -10.97 -8.79
CA ASP A 153 11.54 -10.96 -7.50
C ASP A 153 12.50 -9.78 -7.36
N SER A 154 13.24 -9.46 -8.42
CA SER A 154 14.16 -8.32 -8.40
C SER A 154 13.44 -7.00 -8.16
N MET A 155 12.21 -6.85 -8.62
CA MET A 155 11.38 -5.65 -8.40
C MET A 155 10.90 -5.59 -6.94
N ILE A 156 10.50 -6.73 -6.37
CA ILE A 156 10.11 -6.83 -4.96
C ILE A 156 11.31 -6.54 -4.05
N ASP A 157 12.50 -7.08 -4.40
CA ASP A 157 13.73 -6.85 -3.64
C ASP A 157 14.16 -5.37 -3.66
N LYS A 158 13.96 -4.67 -4.78
CA LYS A 158 14.20 -3.23 -4.87
C LYS A 158 13.29 -2.43 -3.96
N ASP A 159 11.98 -2.73 -3.95
CA ASP A 159 11.04 -2.08 -3.03
C ASP A 159 11.39 -2.37 -1.57
N PHE A 160 11.75 -3.61 -1.27
CA PHE A 160 12.17 -4.01 0.08
C PHE A 160 13.44 -3.26 0.51
N ALA A 161 14.46 -3.21 -0.36
CA ALA A 161 15.70 -2.46 -0.10
C ALA A 161 15.43 -0.95 0.09
N LEU A 162 14.55 -0.36 -0.73
CA LEU A 162 14.14 1.03 -0.56
C LEU A 162 13.46 1.25 0.80
N GLY A 163 12.54 0.35 1.20
CA GLY A 163 11.91 0.42 2.51
C GLY A 163 12.92 0.38 3.65
N GLN A 164 13.98 -0.43 3.52
CA GLN A 164 15.06 -0.45 4.51
C GLN A 164 15.78 0.91 4.63
N THR A 165 15.96 1.66 3.52
CA THR A 165 16.55 3.02 3.58
C THR A 165 15.66 3.99 4.35
N TYR A 166 14.34 3.82 4.29
CA TYR A 166 13.38 4.58 5.10
C TYR A 166 13.17 4.00 6.51
N ARG A 167 13.93 2.96 6.89
CA ARG A 167 13.81 2.24 8.17
C ARG A 167 12.41 1.66 8.40
N VAL A 168 11.77 1.22 7.33
CA VAL A 168 10.50 0.48 7.43
C VAL A 168 10.74 -0.80 8.20
N SER A 169 10.07 -0.95 9.33
CA SER A 169 10.16 -2.13 10.23
C SER A 169 8.82 -2.86 10.39
N GLN A 170 7.75 -2.27 9.90
CA GLN A 170 6.38 -2.83 9.94
C GLN A 170 5.56 -2.33 8.75
N THR A 171 4.47 -3.03 8.46
CA THR A 171 3.51 -2.66 7.42
C THR A 171 2.11 -2.42 8.00
N PRO A 172 1.32 -1.50 7.43
CA PRO A 172 1.74 -0.57 6.39
C PRO A 172 2.67 0.52 6.95
N THR A 173 3.63 0.97 6.14
CA THR A 173 4.34 2.22 6.37
C THR A 173 4.15 3.11 5.15
N THR A 174 3.72 4.34 5.36
CA THR A 174 3.51 5.34 4.31
C THR A 174 4.60 6.39 4.40
N VAL A 175 5.24 6.69 3.27
CA VAL A 175 6.27 7.74 3.17
C VAL A 175 5.73 8.83 2.25
N PHE A 176 5.55 10.03 2.79
CA PHE A 176 5.10 11.19 2.03
C PHE A 176 6.29 12.05 1.63
N HIS A 177 6.29 12.53 0.40
CA HIS A 177 7.28 13.48 -0.10
C HIS A 177 6.56 14.76 -0.54
N CYS A 178 6.98 15.87 -0.01
CA CYS A 178 6.46 17.21 -0.35
C CYS A 178 7.55 18.24 -0.18
N LYS A 179 7.75 19.13 -1.18
CA LYS A 179 8.69 20.26 -1.11
C LYS A 179 10.09 19.90 -0.60
N GLY A 180 10.65 18.80 -1.07
CA GLY A 180 11.98 18.37 -0.66
C GLY A 180 12.07 17.81 0.76
N GLN A 181 10.94 17.54 1.41
CA GLN A 181 10.87 16.92 2.72
C GLN A 181 10.21 15.54 2.63
N THR A 182 10.58 14.65 3.52
CA THR A 182 10.06 13.28 3.62
C THR A 182 9.46 13.04 5.00
N TYR A 183 8.25 12.46 5.04
CA TYR A 183 7.49 12.21 6.27
C TYR A 183 7.08 10.73 6.34
N PRO A 184 7.85 9.85 7.01
CA PRO A 184 7.46 8.46 7.19
C PRO A 184 6.42 8.33 8.31
N TYR A 185 5.38 7.56 8.06
CA TYR A 185 4.33 7.22 9.03
C TYR A 185 4.11 5.72 9.05
N SER A 186 4.23 5.09 10.21
CA SER A 186 4.05 3.64 10.39
C SER A 186 2.69 3.32 11.02
N GLY A 187 1.98 2.36 10.42
CA GLY A 187 0.66 1.90 10.85
C GLY A 187 -0.49 2.41 9.97
N VAL A 188 -1.70 2.06 10.38
CA VAL A 188 -2.92 2.44 9.67
C VAL A 188 -3.25 3.91 9.93
N MET A 189 -3.34 4.68 8.86
CA MET A 189 -3.84 6.05 8.90
C MET A 189 -5.31 6.06 8.47
N THR A 190 -6.21 6.49 9.36
CA THR A 190 -7.61 6.68 8.98
C THR A 190 -7.72 7.76 7.93
N TYR A 191 -8.79 7.73 7.12
CA TYR A 191 -8.93 8.73 6.07
C TYR A 191 -8.97 10.17 6.60
N ASP A 192 -9.59 10.42 7.75
CA ASP A 192 -9.71 11.78 8.29
C ASP A 192 -8.34 12.31 8.77
N ILE A 193 -7.49 11.47 9.35
CA ILE A 193 -6.11 11.80 9.70
C ILE A 193 -5.30 12.05 8.42
N LEU A 194 -5.41 11.15 7.42
CA LEU A 194 -4.74 11.30 6.14
C LEU A 194 -5.14 12.59 5.44
N LYS A 195 -6.44 12.88 5.36
CA LYS A 195 -6.97 14.11 4.79
C LYS A 195 -6.38 15.34 5.46
N THR A 196 -6.44 15.41 6.79
CA THR A 196 -5.90 16.54 7.54
C THR A 196 -4.42 16.76 7.24
N PHE A 197 -3.65 15.67 7.17
CA PHE A 197 -2.23 15.74 6.87
C PHE A 197 -1.94 16.18 5.43
N LEU A 198 -2.65 15.62 4.45
CA LEU A 198 -2.49 16.01 3.05
C LEU A 198 -2.83 17.50 2.82
N GLU A 199 -3.92 17.99 3.41
CA GLU A 199 -4.28 19.41 3.31
C GLU A 199 -3.24 20.31 3.99
N GLN A 200 -2.65 19.86 5.11
CA GLN A 200 -1.55 20.59 5.75
C GLN A 200 -0.31 20.64 4.84
N LEU A 201 0.08 19.56 4.19
CA LEU A 201 1.19 19.54 3.23
C LEU A 201 0.93 20.45 2.04
N LEU A 202 -0.30 20.44 1.49
CA LEU A 202 -0.69 21.27 0.37
C LEU A 202 -0.70 22.77 0.72
N SER A 203 -0.99 23.13 1.97
CA SER A 203 -1.06 24.52 2.44
C SER A 203 0.31 25.12 2.81
N GLN A 204 1.35 24.32 2.95
CA GLN A 204 2.71 24.83 3.18
C GLN A 204 3.10 25.76 2.01
N LYS A 205 3.58 26.97 2.34
CA LYS A 205 4.05 27.97 1.35
C LYS A 205 5.49 27.70 0.92
#